data_73a96526d7b69389da206334cfbecefc
#
_entry.id   73a96526d7b69389da206334cfbecefc
#
_cell.length_a   1.000
_cell.length_b   1.000
_cell.length_c   1.000
_cell.angle_alpha   90.00
_cell.angle_beta   90.00
_cell.angle_gamma   90.00
#
_symmetry.space_group_name_H-M   'P 1'
#
loop_
_entity.id
_entity.type
_entity.pdbx_description
1 polymer ?
#
loop_
_entity_poly.entity_id
_entity_poly.type
_entity_poly.pdbx_seq_one_letter_code
_entity_poly.pdbx_strand_id
1 'polypeptide(L)'
;MAEHKNYITPEGLAALESEFNHLVKVERPEVVRVVSWAASNGDRSENGDYIYGKKRLRQIDSRLRFLLKRMDNAVVVNPEQQAGLEKVYFGAWVTLYNLDRDTEHIYRIVGQDELDPGKGYISWVSPMARALLGKEAGATIIVQTPMGEESYEILEVNYEAPAETNPQ
;
A
#
# COMPACT_ATOMS: atom_id res chain seq x y z
N MET A 1 15.87 19.20 4.20
CA MET A 1 15.33 18.17 3.32
C MET A 1 13.84 18.09 3.50
N ALA A 2 13.10 18.17 2.40
CA ALA A 2 11.67 18.03 2.47
C ALA A 2 11.35 16.57 2.86
N GLU A 3 10.64 16.43 3.97
CA GLU A 3 10.09 15.14 4.31
C GLU A 3 9.07 14.75 3.24
N HIS A 4 9.18 13.53 2.71
CA HIS A 4 8.21 13.03 1.76
C HIS A 4 6.87 12.84 2.48
N LYS A 5 5.85 13.56 2.03
CA LYS A 5 4.49 13.37 2.53
C LYS A 5 4.06 11.94 2.20
N ASN A 6 3.40 11.29 3.15
CA ASN A 6 2.85 9.97 2.95
C ASN A 6 1.38 10.10 2.55
N TYR A 7 1.13 10.28 1.25
CA TYR A 7 -0.24 10.34 0.75
C TYR A 7 -0.90 8.97 0.89
N ILE A 8 -2.11 8.96 1.40
CA ILE A 8 -2.84 7.73 1.70
C ILE A 8 -4.34 7.96 1.55
N THR A 9 -5.06 6.92 1.13
CA THR A 9 -6.52 6.96 1.12
C THR A 9 -7.08 6.78 2.54
N PRO A 10 -8.35 7.16 2.79
CA PRO A 10 -8.98 6.89 4.09
C PRO A 10 -8.95 5.40 4.46
N GLU A 11 -9.17 4.52 3.51
CA GLU A 11 -9.13 3.06 3.72
C GLU A 11 -7.73 2.59 4.08
N GLY A 12 -6.71 3.16 3.45
CA GLY A 12 -5.32 2.83 3.75
C GLY A 12 -4.93 3.24 5.15
N LEU A 13 -5.33 4.44 5.59
CA LEU A 13 -5.07 4.88 6.96
C LEU A 13 -5.79 3.98 7.97
N ALA A 14 -7.06 3.63 7.70
CA ALA A 14 -7.81 2.72 8.56
C ALA A 14 -7.13 1.37 8.69
N ALA A 15 -6.54 0.86 7.61
CA ALA A 15 -5.80 -0.42 7.62
C ALA A 15 -4.54 -0.33 8.51
N LEU A 16 -3.78 0.77 8.42
CA LEU A 16 -2.61 1.00 9.28
C LEU A 16 -3.02 1.07 10.76
N GLU A 17 -4.09 1.80 11.07
CA GLU A 17 -4.61 1.93 12.44
C GLU A 17 -5.10 0.58 12.96
N SER A 18 -5.77 -0.21 12.13
CA SER A 18 -6.27 -1.54 12.50
C SER A 18 -5.12 -2.49 12.82
N GLU A 19 -4.08 -2.51 12.00
CA GLU A 19 -2.88 -3.32 12.25
C GLU A 19 -2.20 -2.89 13.55
N PHE A 20 -2.02 -1.59 13.74
CA PHE A 20 -1.41 -1.04 14.96
C PHE A 20 -2.17 -1.47 16.20
N ASN A 21 -3.49 -1.30 16.19
CA ASN A 21 -4.34 -1.66 17.32
C ASN A 21 -4.31 -3.17 17.61
N HIS A 22 -4.30 -3.99 16.57
CA HIS A 22 -4.22 -5.45 16.73
C HIS A 22 -2.90 -5.86 17.38
N LEU A 23 -1.79 -5.28 16.93
CA LEU A 23 -0.47 -5.58 17.49
C LEU A 23 -0.39 -5.16 18.96
N VAL A 24 -0.90 -3.97 19.31
CA VAL A 24 -0.83 -3.45 20.70
C VAL A 24 -1.78 -4.19 21.62
N LYS A 25 -3.01 -4.45 21.18
CA LYS A 25 -4.08 -4.94 22.05
C LYS A 25 -4.23 -6.44 22.07
N VAL A 26 -3.83 -7.14 21.02
CA VAL A 26 -4.04 -8.58 20.88
C VAL A 26 -2.74 -9.35 20.81
N GLU A 27 -1.92 -9.13 19.80
CA GLU A 27 -0.76 -9.96 19.55
C GLU A 27 0.36 -9.75 20.57
N ARG A 28 0.74 -8.51 20.86
CA ARG A 28 1.83 -8.24 21.80
C ARG A 28 1.55 -8.78 23.22
N PRO A 29 0.36 -8.54 23.79
CA PRO A 29 0.05 -9.10 25.11
C PRO A 29 0.11 -10.65 25.13
N GLU A 30 -0.34 -11.29 24.07
CA GLU A 30 -0.31 -12.75 23.98
C GLU A 30 1.13 -13.27 23.92
N VAL A 31 1.99 -12.63 23.13
CA VAL A 31 3.40 -13.03 23.05
C VAL A 31 4.12 -12.78 24.38
N VAL A 32 3.82 -11.66 25.07
CA VAL A 32 4.36 -11.37 26.42
C VAL A 32 3.96 -12.46 27.41
N ARG A 33 2.70 -12.90 27.35
CA ARG A 33 2.20 -13.98 28.21
C ARG A 33 2.97 -15.29 27.98
N VAL A 34 3.17 -15.66 26.72
CA VAL A 34 3.91 -16.89 26.37
C VAL A 34 5.38 -16.79 26.80
N VAL A 35 6.02 -15.63 26.59
CA VAL A 35 7.41 -15.41 27.01
C VAL A 35 7.53 -15.51 28.54
N SER A 36 6.62 -14.90 29.28
CA SER A 36 6.62 -14.96 30.74
C SER A 36 6.44 -16.38 31.26
N TRP A 37 5.53 -17.14 30.64
CA TRP A 37 5.32 -18.54 30.97
C TRP A 37 6.57 -19.38 30.68
N ALA A 38 7.16 -19.20 29.50
CA ALA A 38 8.37 -19.94 29.10
C ALA A 38 9.55 -19.59 30.00
N ALA A 39 9.71 -18.33 30.39
CA ALA A 39 10.78 -17.90 31.30
C ALA A 39 10.69 -18.58 32.68
N SER A 40 9.48 -18.91 33.13
CA SER A 40 9.26 -19.58 34.41
C SER A 40 9.59 -21.08 34.38
N ASN A 41 9.78 -21.66 33.20
CA ASN A 41 9.95 -23.11 33.01
C ASN A 41 11.41 -23.57 32.94
N GLY A 42 12.38 -22.72 33.30
CA GLY A 42 13.77 -23.12 33.42
C GLY A 42 14.77 -22.36 32.58
N ASP A 43 15.72 -23.06 31.94
CA ASP A 43 16.82 -22.46 31.24
C ASP A 43 16.36 -21.70 29.98
N ARG A 44 16.51 -20.38 30.00
CA ARG A 44 16.12 -19.48 28.90
C ARG A 44 16.95 -19.69 27.64
N SER A 45 18.20 -20.14 27.80
CA SER A 45 19.09 -20.31 26.64
C SER A 45 18.72 -21.50 25.75
N GLU A 46 18.02 -22.50 26.28
CA GLU A 46 17.59 -23.68 25.55
C GLU A 46 16.08 -23.73 25.35
N ASN A 47 15.36 -22.75 25.85
CA ASN A 47 13.90 -22.68 25.77
C ASN A 47 13.46 -22.03 24.45
N GLY A 48 13.02 -22.87 23.50
CA GLY A 48 12.61 -22.44 22.17
C GLY A 48 11.48 -21.43 22.18
N ASP A 49 10.48 -21.63 23.07
CA ASP A 49 9.35 -20.71 23.19
C ASP A 49 9.81 -19.33 23.71
N TYR A 50 10.74 -19.30 24.63
CA TYR A 50 11.30 -18.05 25.14
C TYR A 50 12.09 -17.31 24.04
N ILE A 51 12.98 -18.00 23.35
CA ILE A 51 13.81 -17.44 22.28
C ILE A 51 12.93 -16.90 21.13
N TYR A 52 11.99 -17.70 20.68
CA TYR A 52 11.08 -17.36 19.60
C TYR A 52 10.19 -16.16 19.99
N GLY A 53 9.64 -16.20 21.20
CA GLY A 53 8.78 -15.12 21.70
C GLY A 53 9.53 -13.80 21.84
N LYS A 54 10.77 -13.81 22.35
CA LYS A 54 11.60 -12.61 22.45
C LYS A 54 11.90 -12.03 21.08
N LYS A 55 12.19 -12.89 20.11
CA LYS A 55 12.38 -12.47 18.72
C LYS A 55 11.11 -11.83 18.15
N ARG A 56 9.95 -12.45 18.40
CA ARG A 56 8.66 -11.92 17.92
C ARG A 56 8.36 -10.57 18.54
N LEU A 57 8.63 -10.36 19.84
CA LEU A 57 8.46 -9.06 20.49
C LEU A 57 9.28 -7.98 19.81
N ARG A 58 10.53 -8.26 19.47
CA ARG A 58 11.36 -7.29 18.74
C ARG A 58 10.78 -6.94 17.38
N GLN A 59 10.25 -7.94 16.67
CA GLN A 59 9.59 -7.72 15.37
C GLN A 59 8.34 -6.85 15.53
N ILE A 60 7.52 -7.14 16.53
CA ILE A 60 6.30 -6.36 16.82
C ILE A 60 6.68 -4.92 17.15
N ASP A 61 7.64 -4.70 18.03
CA ASP A 61 8.04 -3.35 18.44
C ASP A 61 8.62 -2.55 17.26
N SER A 62 9.38 -3.20 16.39
CA SER A 62 9.88 -2.59 15.16
C SER A 62 8.73 -2.22 14.22
N ARG A 63 7.76 -3.11 14.05
CA ARG A 63 6.58 -2.86 13.20
C ARG A 63 5.74 -1.71 13.75
N LEU A 64 5.55 -1.66 15.07
CA LEU A 64 4.81 -0.57 15.72
C LEU A 64 5.47 0.79 15.47
N ARG A 65 6.79 0.87 15.59
CA ARG A 65 7.52 2.11 15.29
C ARG A 65 7.33 2.52 13.82
N PHE A 66 7.40 1.58 12.91
CA PHE A 66 7.18 1.83 11.49
C PHE A 66 5.76 2.36 11.24
N LEU A 67 4.75 1.67 11.77
CA LEU A 67 3.34 2.06 11.61
C LEU A 67 3.07 3.44 12.18
N LEU A 68 3.60 3.73 13.37
CA LEU A 68 3.40 5.02 14.03
C LEU A 68 3.99 6.15 13.19
N LYS A 69 5.18 5.95 12.65
CA LYS A 69 5.82 6.94 11.78
C LYS A 69 5.02 7.16 10.50
N ARG A 70 4.51 6.08 9.90
CA ARG A 70 3.68 6.19 8.69
C ARG A 70 2.39 6.94 8.96
N MET A 71 1.73 6.68 10.09
CA MET A 71 0.50 7.36 10.47
C MET A 71 0.76 8.84 10.79
N ASP A 72 1.86 9.16 11.48
CA ASP A 72 2.22 10.54 11.81
C ASP A 72 2.48 11.40 10.58
N ASN A 73 3.05 10.81 9.53
CA ASN A 73 3.37 11.50 8.29
C ASN A 73 2.24 11.41 7.25
N ALA A 74 1.14 10.75 7.58
CA ALA A 74 0.05 10.52 6.64
C ALA A 74 -0.67 11.80 6.27
N VAL A 75 -0.89 11.98 4.97
CA VAL A 75 -1.75 13.02 4.42
C VAL A 75 -2.90 12.30 3.71
N VAL A 76 -4.09 12.36 4.30
CA VAL A 76 -5.24 11.65 3.77
C VAL A 76 -5.81 12.42 2.59
N VAL A 77 -5.90 11.73 1.44
CA VAL A 77 -6.54 12.26 0.24
C VAL A 77 -7.79 11.41 -0.01
N ASN A 78 -8.95 12.07 0.07
CA ASN A 78 -10.22 11.40 -0.20
C ASN A 78 -10.52 11.46 -1.70
N PRO A 79 -10.52 10.30 -2.41
CA PRO A 79 -10.77 10.30 -3.85
C PRO A 79 -12.15 10.85 -4.24
N GLU A 80 -13.14 10.75 -3.34
CA GLU A 80 -14.48 11.30 -3.60
C GLU A 80 -14.46 12.81 -3.82
N GLN A 81 -13.52 13.52 -3.19
CA GLN A 81 -13.36 14.96 -3.37
C GLN A 81 -12.79 15.31 -4.75
N GLN A 82 -12.27 14.32 -5.46
CA GLN A 82 -11.70 14.49 -6.80
C GLN A 82 -12.64 13.97 -7.89
N ALA A 83 -13.84 13.50 -7.51
CA ALA A 83 -14.84 13.03 -8.47
C ALA A 83 -15.14 14.10 -9.51
N GLY A 84 -15.16 13.71 -10.78
CA GLY A 84 -15.40 14.61 -11.89
C GLY A 84 -14.16 15.27 -12.47
N LEU A 85 -12.98 15.10 -11.87
CA LEU A 85 -11.73 15.55 -12.46
C LEU A 85 -11.36 14.67 -13.66
N GLU A 86 -10.88 15.30 -14.71
CA GLU A 86 -10.51 14.61 -15.96
C GLU A 86 -9.05 14.17 -15.95
N LYS A 87 -8.23 14.79 -15.11
CA LYS A 87 -6.80 14.48 -15.01
C LYS A 87 -6.52 13.39 -13.99
N VAL A 88 -5.40 12.71 -14.20
CA VAL A 88 -4.92 11.69 -13.27
C VAL A 88 -4.27 12.37 -12.07
N TYR A 89 -4.82 12.14 -10.89
CA TYR A 89 -4.25 12.53 -9.59
C TYR A 89 -4.27 11.36 -8.64
N PHE A 90 -3.80 11.58 -7.42
CA PHE A 90 -3.81 10.54 -6.39
C PHE A 90 -5.23 9.99 -6.17
N GLY A 91 -5.35 8.67 -6.09
CA GLY A 91 -6.63 7.99 -5.92
C GLY A 91 -7.35 7.63 -7.22
N ALA A 92 -6.84 8.09 -8.37
CA ALA A 92 -7.46 7.83 -9.66
C ALA A 92 -7.38 6.35 -10.05
N TRP A 93 -8.46 5.87 -10.66
CA TRP A 93 -8.49 4.64 -11.43
C TRP A 93 -8.20 4.99 -12.88
N VAL A 94 -7.20 4.36 -13.46
CA VAL A 94 -6.75 4.66 -14.83
C VAL A 94 -6.80 3.37 -15.66
N THR A 95 -7.55 3.42 -16.75
CA THR A 95 -7.60 2.34 -17.73
C THR A 95 -6.57 2.63 -18.81
N LEU A 96 -5.65 1.70 -19.01
CA LEU A 96 -4.52 1.83 -19.93
C LEU A 96 -4.54 0.76 -20.99
N TYR A 97 -4.12 1.13 -22.18
CA TYR A 97 -3.86 0.19 -23.27
C TYR A 97 -2.36 0.16 -23.54
N ASN A 98 -1.76 -1.03 -23.42
CA ASN A 98 -0.34 -1.20 -23.75
C ASN A 98 -0.20 -1.35 -25.25
N LEU A 99 0.40 -0.34 -25.89
CA LEU A 99 0.54 -0.28 -27.35
C LEU A 99 1.53 -1.30 -27.90
N ASP A 100 2.48 -1.74 -27.09
CA ASP A 100 3.52 -2.69 -27.50
C ASP A 100 3.06 -4.14 -27.40
N ARG A 101 2.19 -4.44 -26.43
CA ARG A 101 1.73 -5.80 -26.14
C ARG A 101 0.28 -6.07 -26.46
N ASP A 102 -0.45 -5.04 -26.87
CA ASP A 102 -1.87 -5.13 -27.21
C ASP A 102 -2.70 -5.70 -26.04
N THR A 103 -2.49 -5.15 -24.83
CA THR A 103 -3.19 -5.56 -23.61
C THR A 103 -3.77 -4.36 -22.87
N GLU A 104 -4.89 -4.57 -22.18
CA GLU A 104 -5.55 -3.55 -21.38
C GLU A 104 -5.31 -3.80 -19.90
N HIS A 105 -5.06 -2.72 -19.16
CA HIS A 105 -4.80 -2.77 -17.72
C HIS A 105 -5.58 -1.68 -17.00
N ILE A 106 -6.02 -1.98 -15.79
CA ILE A 106 -6.63 -0.99 -14.90
C ILE A 106 -5.77 -0.89 -13.66
N TYR A 107 -5.30 0.32 -13.38
CA TYR A 107 -4.51 0.61 -12.18
C TYR A 107 -5.19 1.68 -11.35
N ARG A 108 -4.97 1.62 -10.04
CA ARG A 108 -5.35 2.68 -9.11
C ARG A 108 -4.11 3.23 -8.45
N ILE A 109 -3.99 4.57 -8.43
CA ILE A 109 -2.85 5.24 -7.79
C ILE A 109 -3.19 5.46 -6.32
N VAL A 110 -2.43 4.80 -5.44
CA VAL A 110 -2.66 4.81 -4.00
C VAL A 110 -1.39 5.14 -3.24
N GLY A 111 -1.46 5.15 -1.90
CA GLY A 111 -0.32 5.37 -1.04
C GLY A 111 0.65 4.19 -1.05
N GLN A 112 1.89 4.46 -0.63
CA GLN A 112 2.95 3.46 -0.58
C GLN A 112 2.60 2.26 0.30
N ASP A 113 1.75 2.47 1.30
CA ASP A 113 1.36 1.43 2.25
C ASP A 113 0.10 0.67 1.83
N GLU A 114 -0.43 0.97 0.64
CA GLU A 114 -1.69 0.41 0.14
C GLU A 114 -1.51 -0.50 -1.06
N LEU A 115 -0.30 -0.92 -1.35
CA LEU A 115 0.01 -1.72 -2.54
C LEU A 115 -0.73 -3.04 -2.52
N ASP A 116 -1.40 -3.35 -3.61
CA ASP A 116 -2.08 -4.63 -3.81
C ASP A 116 -2.05 -4.96 -5.30
N PRO A 117 -1.03 -5.69 -5.77
CA PRO A 117 -0.92 -6.04 -7.19
C PRO A 117 -2.13 -6.79 -7.74
N GLY A 118 -2.78 -7.61 -6.91
CA GLY A 118 -3.97 -8.36 -7.31
C GLY A 118 -5.16 -7.45 -7.62
N LYS A 119 -5.21 -6.26 -7.04
CA LYS A 119 -6.24 -5.26 -7.30
C LYS A 119 -5.81 -4.19 -8.31
N GLY A 120 -4.58 -4.23 -8.78
CA GLY A 120 -4.05 -3.19 -9.66
C GLY A 120 -3.66 -1.90 -8.93
N TYR A 121 -3.44 -1.95 -7.62
CA TYR A 121 -3.05 -0.79 -6.83
C TYR A 121 -1.55 -0.55 -6.98
N ILE A 122 -1.18 0.64 -7.45
CA ILE A 122 0.20 1.05 -7.63
C ILE A 122 0.50 2.28 -6.76
N SER A 123 1.75 2.38 -6.30
CA SER A 123 2.18 3.53 -5.50
C SER A 123 2.24 4.80 -6.34
N TRP A 124 1.80 5.92 -5.77
CA TRP A 124 1.89 7.23 -6.42
C TRP A 124 3.33 7.64 -6.74
N VAL A 125 4.33 7.05 -6.09
CA VAL A 125 5.75 7.30 -6.37
C VAL A 125 6.35 6.31 -7.38
N SER A 126 5.57 5.32 -7.84
CA SER A 126 6.06 4.35 -8.83
C SER A 126 6.32 5.02 -10.19
N PRO A 127 7.20 4.43 -11.02
CA PRO A 127 7.45 4.97 -12.36
C PRO A 127 6.18 5.11 -13.21
N MET A 128 5.29 4.12 -13.15
CA MET A 128 4.01 4.16 -13.88
C MET A 128 3.14 5.34 -13.40
N ALA A 129 2.97 5.48 -12.09
CA ALA A 129 2.16 6.57 -11.54
C ALA A 129 2.75 7.95 -11.88
N ARG A 130 4.07 8.08 -11.80
CA ARG A 130 4.74 9.35 -12.14
C ARG A 130 4.52 9.74 -13.61
N ALA A 131 4.50 8.75 -14.50
CA ALA A 131 4.23 9.01 -15.91
C ALA A 131 2.76 9.41 -16.14
N LEU A 132 1.84 8.89 -15.33
CA LEU A 132 0.41 9.14 -15.46
C LEU A 132 -0.06 10.46 -14.83
N LEU A 133 0.53 10.85 -13.70
CA LEU A 133 0.06 12.01 -12.92
C LEU A 133 0.00 13.28 -13.76
N GLY A 134 -1.14 13.96 -13.72
CA GLY A 134 -1.41 15.18 -14.47
C GLY A 134 -1.83 14.97 -15.91
N LYS A 135 -1.87 13.75 -16.39
CA LYS A 135 -2.28 13.44 -17.77
C LYS A 135 -3.79 13.23 -17.85
N GLU A 136 -4.31 13.26 -19.06
CA GLU A 136 -5.74 13.07 -19.35
C GLU A 136 -5.96 11.85 -20.26
N ALA A 137 -7.20 11.39 -20.35
CA ALA A 137 -7.58 10.38 -21.33
C ALA A 137 -7.20 10.83 -22.74
N GLY A 138 -6.71 9.91 -23.55
CA GLY A 138 -6.20 10.18 -24.89
C GLY A 138 -4.70 10.44 -24.93
N ALA A 139 -4.05 10.71 -23.79
CA ALA A 139 -2.61 10.90 -23.74
C ALA A 139 -1.86 9.57 -23.88
N THR A 140 -0.70 9.65 -24.50
CA THR A 140 0.22 8.51 -24.58
C THR A 140 1.39 8.77 -23.64
N ILE A 141 1.77 7.76 -22.86
CA ILE A 141 2.89 7.82 -21.94
C ILE A 141 3.91 6.72 -22.28
N ILE A 142 5.16 6.96 -21.89
CA ILE A 142 6.24 5.99 -22.01
C ILE A 142 6.76 5.68 -20.62
N VAL A 143 6.86 4.40 -20.29
CA VAL A 143 7.34 3.93 -18.99
C VAL A 143 8.55 3.04 -19.19
N GLN A 144 9.61 3.33 -18.43
CA GLN A 144 10.79 2.46 -18.40
C GLN A 144 10.49 1.25 -17.51
N THR A 145 10.60 0.07 -18.07
CA THR A 145 10.47 -1.19 -17.35
C THR A 145 11.78 -1.97 -17.39
N PRO A 146 11.95 -3.00 -16.56
CA PRO A 146 13.13 -3.87 -16.67
C PRO A 146 13.27 -4.54 -18.03
N MET A 147 12.17 -4.65 -18.78
CA MET A 147 12.14 -5.24 -20.13
C MET A 147 12.36 -4.19 -21.24
N GLY A 148 12.57 -2.93 -20.90
CA GLY A 148 12.71 -1.81 -21.83
C GLY A 148 11.57 -0.82 -21.75
N GLU A 149 11.49 0.08 -22.72
CA GLU A 149 10.41 1.06 -22.78
C GLU A 149 9.11 0.40 -23.23
N GLU A 150 8.03 0.77 -22.54
CA GLU A 150 6.67 0.38 -22.93
C GLU A 150 5.80 1.63 -23.07
N SER A 151 5.01 1.68 -24.13
CA SER A 151 4.10 2.80 -24.43
C SER A 151 2.68 2.43 -24.08
N TYR A 152 1.97 3.34 -23.44
CA TYR A 152 0.58 3.16 -23.03
C TYR A 152 -0.26 4.34 -23.48
N GLU A 153 -1.50 4.06 -23.87
CA GLU A 153 -2.51 5.08 -24.08
C GLU A 153 -3.48 5.09 -22.90
N ILE A 154 -3.80 6.28 -22.38
CA ILE A 154 -4.80 6.43 -21.33
C ILE A 154 -6.18 6.40 -21.99
N LEU A 155 -6.96 5.37 -21.68
CA LEU A 155 -8.31 5.23 -22.25
C LEU A 155 -9.36 5.94 -21.40
N GLU A 156 -9.23 5.87 -20.07
CA GLU A 156 -10.24 6.40 -19.16
C GLU A 156 -9.60 6.75 -17.81
N VAL A 157 -10.10 7.82 -17.18
CA VAL A 157 -9.72 8.24 -15.82
C VAL A 157 -10.99 8.35 -14.98
N ASN A 158 -11.04 7.63 -13.87
CA ASN A 158 -12.16 7.63 -12.95
C ASN A 158 -11.69 7.74 -11.50
N TYR A 159 -12.55 8.29 -10.65
CA TYR A 159 -12.30 8.37 -9.20
C TYR A 159 -13.23 7.46 -8.41
N GLU A 160 -14.05 6.69 -9.10
CA GLU A 160 -14.87 5.63 -8.52
C GLU A 160 -14.37 4.29 -9.03
N ALA A 161 -14.52 3.25 -8.21
CA ALA A 161 -14.14 1.91 -8.63
C ALA A 161 -14.89 1.54 -9.92
N PRO A 162 -14.20 0.95 -10.91
CA PRO A 162 -14.89 0.48 -12.11
C PRO A 162 -15.94 -0.56 -11.73
N ALA A 163 -17.03 -0.60 -12.50
CA ALA A 163 -18.05 -1.63 -12.34
C ALA A 163 -17.38 -3.00 -12.39
N GLU A 164 -17.64 -3.84 -11.37
CA GLU A 164 -17.14 -5.22 -11.39
C GLU A 164 -17.65 -5.92 -12.62
N THR A 165 -16.79 -6.14 -13.59
CA THR A 165 -17.05 -7.17 -14.59
C THR A 165 -16.90 -8.48 -13.85
N ASN A 166 -18.03 -9.15 -13.63
CA ASN A 166 -18.03 -10.48 -13.07
C ASN A 166 -17.01 -11.33 -13.83
N PRO A 167 -15.93 -11.78 -13.21
CA PRO A 167 -15.06 -12.73 -13.88
C PRO A 167 -15.83 -14.04 -13.98
N GLN A 168 -16.18 -14.35 -15.16
CA GLN A 168 -16.66 -15.70 -15.43
C GLN A 168 -15.48 -16.60 -15.74
#